data_32b7eb2d686228e7f12e82118e881de5
#
_entry.id   32b7eb2d686228e7f12e82118e881de5
#
_cell.length_a   1.000
_cell.length_b   1.000
_cell.length_c   1.000
_cell.angle_alpha   90.00
_cell.angle_beta   90.00
_cell.angle_gamma   90.00
#
_symmetry.space_group_name_H-M   'P 1'
#
loop_
_entity.id
_entity.type
_entity.pdbx_description
1 polymer ?
#
loop_
_entity_poly.entity_id
_entity_poly.type
_entity_poly.pdbx_seq_one_letter_code
_entity_poly.pdbx_strand_id
1 'polypeptide(L)'
;MKKLNHIGIFLVCLFITIQSFASEPIRVACIGNSITYGAFIPNREMNCYPAQLQAYLGDGYEVKNFGASGRTILSKGDYPYSETDTYKASLEYQPDIVLIKLGTNDTKPQNWKYKDEFKDNYQTLIDTYRNLKSHPRIILLTPIRCFLPEGSEINAQLIENEVRPTVEELAWKNQLEIINLFNLFGDQWDSVMLPDKLHPSSIGAGVMAQKIYEYLAVKTTASPTKLQTSLGIQDAKRFNFHGHQGYEFENEGVKCLVVEPAKEAIGKPWMIRARFWGHEPQTDI
;
A
#
# COMPACT_ATOMS: atom_id res chain seq x y z
N MET A 1 -72.90 -40.95 -24.24
CA MET A 1 -72.40 -40.19 -23.12
C MET A 1 -70.87 -40.39 -23.01
N LYS A 2 -70.09 -39.44 -23.48
CA LYS A 2 -68.61 -39.53 -23.42
C LYS A 2 -68.14 -38.74 -22.18
N LYS A 3 -67.44 -39.41 -21.24
CA LYS A 3 -66.83 -38.80 -20.09
C LYS A 3 -65.56 -38.07 -20.48
N LEU A 4 -65.50 -36.76 -20.27
CA LEU A 4 -64.32 -35.95 -20.44
C LEU A 4 -63.44 -36.07 -19.17
N ASN A 5 -62.25 -36.63 -19.30
CA ASN A 5 -61.28 -36.68 -18.24
C ASN A 5 -60.49 -35.34 -18.24
N HIS A 6 -60.59 -34.60 -17.16
CA HIS A 6 -59.80 -33.41 -16.93
C HIS A 6 -58.45 -33.83 -16.34
N ILE A 7 -57.38 -33.67 -17.13
CA ILE A 7 -56.02 -33.81 -16.65
C ILE A 7 -55.60 -32.43 -16.15
N GLY A 8 -55.50 -32.29 -14.84
CA GLY A 8 -54.95 -31.08 -14.19
C GLY A 8 -53.42 -31.08 -14.34
N ILE A 9 -52.89 -30.10 -15.08
CA ILE A 9 -51.47 -29.86 -15.13
C ILE A 9 -51.07 -29.03 -13.91
N PHE A 10 -50.33 -29.65 -12.97
CA PHE A 10 -49.70 -28.96 -11.84
C PHE A 10 -48.39 -28.35 -12.31
N LEU A 11 -48.37 -27.01 -12.46
CA LEU A 11 -47.17 -26.26 -12.76
C LEU A 11 -46.43 -26.05 -11.43
N VAL A 12 -45.36 -26.83 -11.20
CA VAL A 12 -44.46 -26.61 -10.05
C VAL A 12 -43.45 -25.52 -10.44
N CYS A 13 -43.69 -24.30 -10.01
CA CYS A 13 -42.72 -23.23 -10.11
C CYS A 13 -41.56 -23.46 -9.13
N LEU A 14 -40.44 -23.97 -9.58
CA LEU A 14 -39.22 -24.11 -8.82
C LEU A 14 -38.56 -22.70 -8.69
N PHE A 15 -38.79 -22.04 -7.56
CA PHE A 15 -38.04 -20.82 -7.22
C PHE A 15 -36.60 -21.19 -6.87
N ILE A 16 -35.67 -21.10 -7.83
CA ILE A 16 -34.25 -21.14 -7.53
C ILE A 16 -33.87 -19.79 -6.95
N THR A 17 -33.78 -19.68 -5.64
CA THR A 17 -33.15 -18.53 -4.99
C THR A 17 -31.63 -18.60 -5.28
N ILE A 18 -31.18 -17.80 -6.24
CA ILE A 18 -29.74 -17.56 -6.42
C ILE A 18 -29.30 -16.75 -5.20
N GLN A 19 -28.80 -17.42 -4.17
CA GLN A 19 -28.06 -16.75 -3.11
C GLN A 19 -26.75 -16.27 -3.74
N SER A 20 -26.69 -14.98 -4.06
CA SER A 20 -25.43 -14.31 -4.35
C SER A 20 -24.61 -14.34 -3.07
N PHE A 21 -23.63 -15.25 -2.99
CA PHE A 21 -22.61 -15.19 -1.97
C PHE A 21 -21.76 -13.96 -2.32
N ALA A 22 -22.05 -12.83 -1.69
CA ALA A 22 -21.11 -11.72 -1.70
C ALA A 22 -19.82 -12.26 -1.06
N SER A 23 -18.71 -12.17 -1.78
CA SER A 23 -17.39 -12.50 -1.20
C SER A 23 -17.13 -11.55 -0.03
N GLU A 24 -16.54 -12.07 1.06
CA GLU A 24 -16.09 -11.23 2.16
C GLU A 24 -15.17 -10.12 1.62
N PRO A 25 -15.28 -8.89 2.11
CA PRO A 25 -14.45 -7.79 1.65
C PRO A 25 -12.97 -8.04 1.98
N ILE A 26 -12.09 -7.59 1.10
CA ILE A 26 -10.64 -7.63 1.32
C ILE A 26 -10.29 -6.66 2.45
N ARG A 27 -9.72 -7.16 3.54
CA ARG A 27 -9.39 -6.37 4.72
C ARG A 27 -8.04 -5.67 4.55
N VAL A 28 -8.04 -4.34 4.61
CA VAL A 28 -6.84 -3.50 4.47
C VAL A 28 -6.53 -2.81 5.80
N ALA A 29 -5.36 -3.07 6.36
CA ALA A 29 -4.88 -2.41 7.57
C ALA A 29 -3.89 -1.29 7.21
N CYS A 30 -4.21 -0.04 7.56
CA CYS A 30 -3.32 1.11 7.41
C CYS A 30 -2.57 1.36 8.72
N ILE A 31 -1.32 0.92 8.79
CA ILE A 31 -0.43 1.00 9.95
C ILE A 31 0.40 2.29 9.85
N GLY A 32 0.46 3.08 10.94
CA GLY A 32 1.27 4.29 10.89
C GLY A 32 1.16 5.20 12.12
N ASN A 33 1.70 6.39 11.93
CA ASN A 33 1.74 7.44 12.94
C ASN A 33 0.58 8.47 12.78
N SER A 34 0.79 9.71 13.20
CA SER A 34 -0.17 10.81 13.10
C SER A 34 -0.67 11.08 11.69
N ILE A 35 0.16 10.87 10.67
CA ILE A 35 -0.22 11.08 9.27
C ILE A 35 -1.24 10.00 8.83
N THR A 36 -1.06 8.75 9.24
CA THR A 36 -2.04 7.68 9.00
C THR A 36 -3.29 7.89 9.85
N TYR A 37 -3.12 8.27 11.11
CA TYR A 37 -4.24 8.63 11.99
C TYR A 37 -5.10 9.74 11.36
N GLY A 38 -4.51 10.72 10.67
CA GLY A 38 -5.17 11.91 10.14
C GLY A 38 -5.21 13.03 11.20
N ALA A 39 -4.11 13.23 11.94
CA ALA A 39 -4.04 14.27 12.95
C ALA A 39 -4.29 15.65 12.35
N PHE A 40 -5.07 16.46 13.07
CA PHE A 40 -5.46 17.83 12.72
C PHE A 40 -6.33 17.98 11.46
N ILE A 41 -6.71 16.89 10.81
CA ILE A 41 -7.64 16.92 9.67
C ILE A 41 -9.08 17.06 10.21
N PRO A 42 -9.84 18.10 9.78
CA PRO A 42 -11.24 18.21 10.12
C PRO A 42 -12.07 17.01 9.62
N ASN A 43 -13.03 16.54 10.41
CA ASN A 43 -13.84 15.35 10.11
C ASN A 43 -12.94 14.19 9.71
N ARG A 44 -11.94 13.91 10.52
CA ARG A 44 -10.88 12.92 10.30
C ARG A 44 -11.39 11.56 9.84
N GLU A 45 -12.50 11.10 10.41
CA GLU A 45 -13.15 9.81 10.10
C GLU A 45 -13.62 9.69 8.64
N MET A 46 -13.73 10.83 7.93
CA MET A 46 -14.05 10.87 6.49
C MET A 46 -12.85 11.33 5.65
N ASN A 47 -11.96 12.15 6.22
CA ASN A 47 -10.97 12.92 5.47
C ASN A 47 -9.52 12.45 5.63
N CYS A 48 -9.21 11.52 6.57
CA CYS A 48 -7.90 10.90 6.61
C CYS A 48 -7.69 9.98 5.38
N TYR A 49 -6.43 9.71 5.00
CA TYR A 49 -6.19 8.92 3.79
C TYR A 49 -6.78 7.50 3.85
N PRO A 50 -6.82 6.78 4.99
CA PRO A 50 -7.48 5.47 5.02
C PRO A 50 -8.98 5.52 4.74
N ALA A 51 -9.68 6.55 5.23
CA ALA A 51 -11.11 6.72 4.97
C ALA A 51 -11.37 7.08 3.50
N GLN A 52 -10.56 7.97 2.92
CA GLN A 52 -10.67 8.30 1.50
C GLN A 52 -10.28 7.11 0.60
N LEU A 53 -9.31 6.28 1.02
CA LEU A 53 -8.96 5.04 0.34
C LEU A 53 -10.14 4.04 0.35
N GLN A 54 -10.86 3.92 1.48
CA GLN A 54 -12.10 3.14 1.55
C GLN A 54 -13.12 3.62 0.52
N ALA A 55 -13.30 4.94 0.39
CA ALA A 55 -14.24 5.50 -0.58
C ALA A 55 -13.85 5.19 -2.03
N TYR A 56 -12.56 5.18 -2.37
CA TYR A 56 -12.07 4.81 -3.70
C TYR A 56 -12.20 3.30 -3.99
N LEU A 57 -11.93 2.46 -3.00
CA LEU A 57 -11.95 0.99 -3.17
C LEU A 57 -13.37 0.40 -3.17
N GLY A 58 -14.34 1.07 -2.53
CA GLY A 58 -15.73 0.64 -2.45
C GLY A 58 -15.96 -0.59 -1.56
N ASP A 59 -17.15 -1.20 -1.72
CA ASP A 59 -17.65 -2.26 -0.82
C ASP A 59 -16.89 -3.59 -0.93
N GLY A 60 -16.07 -3.77 -1.96
CA GLY A 60 -15.21 -4.95 -2.09
C GLY A 60 -14.02 -4.98 -1.12
N TYR A 61 -13.82 -3.89 -0.37
CA TYR A 61 -12.73 -3.73 0.60
C TYR A 61 -13.25 -3.20 1.93
N GLU A 62 -12.57 -3.58 3.01
CA GLU A 62 -12.75 -3.01 4.35
C GLU A 62 -11.41 -2.40 4.79
N VAL A 63 -11.30 -1.06 4.74
CA VAL A 63 -10.08 -0.34 5.10
C VAL A 63 -10.17 0.17 6.54
N LYS A 64 -9.25 -0.29 7.40
CA LYS A 64 -9.16 0.19 8.79
C LYS A 64 -7.91 1.03 9.04
N ASN A 65 -8.14 2.11 9.78
CA ASN A 65 -7.10 3.04 10.20
C ASN A 65 -6.52 2.59 11.55
N PHE A 66 -5.29 2.09 11.53
CA PHE A 66 -4.50 1.75 12.72
C PHE A 66 -3.34 2.74 12.92
N GLY A 67 -3.54 3.99 12.54
CA GLY A 67 -2.63 5.08 12.85
C GLY A 67 -2.68 5.49 14.32
N ALA A 68 -1.52 5.75 14.91
CA ALA A 68 -1.38 6.27 16.27
C ALA A 68 -0.40 7.44 16.29
N SER A 69 -0.86 8.62 16.74
CA SER A 69 -0.06 9.85 16.71
C SER A 69 1.20 9.74 17.58
N GLY A 70 2.31 10.33 17.12
CA GLY A 70 3.57 10.41 17.85
C GLY A 70 4.39 9.12 17.87
N ARG A 71 3.93 8.04 17.25
CA ARG A 71 4.53 6.70 17.40
C ARG A 71 5.78 6.50 16.57
N THR A 72 6.72 5.74 17.15
CA THR A 72 8.02 5.36 16.58
C THR A 72 8.04 3.88 16.20
N ILE A 73 8.93 3.53 15.28
CA ILE A 73 9.35 2.14 15.04
C ILE A 73 10.31 1.71 16.14
N LEU A 74 11.21 2.60 16.55
CA LEU A 74 12.19 2.33 17.60
C LEU A 74 11.50 1.92 18.91
N SER A 75 11.79 0.72 19.37
CA SER A 75 11.26 0.17 20.62
C SER A 75 11.76 0.92 21.86
N LYS A 76 12.92 1.59 21.74
CA LYS A 76 13.49 2.49 22.75
C LYS A 76 13.12 3.95 22.53
N GLY A 77 12.25 4.24 21.57
CA GLY A 77 11.74 5.58 21.33
C GLY A 77 10.82 6.06 22.46
N ASP A 78 10.46 7.33 22.40
CA ASP A 78 9.59 7.95 23.40
C ASP A 78 8.17 7.33 23.43
N TYR A 79 7.66 6.90 22.28
CA TYR A 79 6.33 6.32 22.13
C TYR A 79 6.31 5.18 21.11
N PRO A 80 6.76 3.97 21.44
CA PRO A 80 6.80 2.84 20.50
C PRO A 80 5.42 2.46 19.98
N TYR A 81 5.30 2.24 18.67
CA TYR A 81 4.04 1.81 18.07
C TYR A 81 3.62 0.42 18.56
N SER A 82 4.58 -0.48 18.76
CA SER A 82 4.35 -1.84 19.23
C SER A 82 3.72 -1.96 20.63
N GLU A 83 3.75 -0.88 21.41
CA GLU A 83 3.16 -0.84 22.76
C GLU A 83 1.69 -0.36 22.76
N THR A 84 1.15 0.03 21.59
CA THR A 84 -0.21 0.60 21.52
C THR A 84 -1.29 -0.49 21.42
N ASP A 85 -2.46 -0.19 21.96
CA ASP A 85 -3.64 -1.03 21.75
C ASP A 85 -4.07 -1.04 20.27
N THR A 86 -3.80 0.05 19.55
CA THR A 86 -3.99 0.15 18.10
C THR A 86 -3.18 -0.89 17.34
N TYR A 87 -1.92 -1.13 17.75
CA TYR A 87 -1.08 -2.18 17.18
C TYR A 87 -1.68 -3.57 17.44
N LYS A 88 -2.06 -3.86 18.69
CA LYS A 88 -2.69 -5.14 19.06
C LYS A 88 -3.96 -5.39 18.24
N ALA A 89 -4.84 -4.37 18.16
CA ALA A 89 -6.06 -4.46 17.38
C ALA A 89 -5.80 -4.69 15.89
N SER A 90 -4.70 -4.14 15.33
CA SER A 90 -4.33 -4.37 13.94
C SER A 90 -3.89 -5.82 13.66
N LEU A 91 -3.28 -6.48 14.64
CA LEU A 91 -2.92 -7.90 14.54
C LEU A 91 -4.17 -8.80 14.66
N GLU A 92 -5.08 -8.47 15.58
CA GLU A 92 -6.35 -9.20 15.77
C GLU A 92 -7.27 -9.09 14.55
N TYR A 93 -7.18 -7.99 13.81
CA TYR A 93 -7.95 -7.75 12.60
C TYR A 93 -7.66 -8.77 11.50
N GLN A 94 -6.51 -9.44 11.52
CA GLN A 94 -6.07 -10.43 10.52
C GLN A 94 -6.27 -9.93 9.10
N PRO A 95 -5.60 -8.81 8.72
CA PRO A 95 -5.80 -8.18 7.42
C PRO A 95 -5.33 -9.07 6.26
N ASP A 96 -5.88 -8.84 5.07
CA ASP A 96 -5.43 -9.44 3.81
C ASP A 96 -4.35 -8.57 3.13
N ILE A 97 -4.38 -7.24 3.41
CA ILE A 97 -3.36 -6.28 2.95
C ILE A 97 -2.93 -5.41 4.13
N VAL A 98 -1.63 -5.21 4.29
CA VAL A 98 -1.05 -4.31 5.30
C VAL A 98 -0.24 -3.21 4.62
N LEU A 99 -0.61 -1.96 4.87
CA LEU A 99 0.10 -0.77 4.42
C LEU A 99 0.87 -0.18 5.60
N ILE A 100 2.21 -0.18 5.58
CA ILE A 100 3.03 0.28 6.70
C ILE A 100 3.70 1.61 6.37
N LYS A 101 3.41 2.65 7.18
CA LYS A 101 3.97 4.00 7.08
C LYS A 101 4.41 4.54 8.44
N LEU A 102 5.62 4.25 8.84
CA LEU A 102 6.25 4.70 10.10
C LEU A 102 7.66 5.27 9.84
N GLY A 103 8.31 5.78 10.88
CA GLY A 103 9.69 6.29 10.82
C GLY A 103 9.81 7.81 10.98
N THR A 104 8.73 8.58 10.83
CA THR A 104 8.76 10.06 10.93
C THR A 104 9.16 10.52 12.35
N ASN A 105 8.55 9.97 13.39
CA ASN A 105 8.80 10.38 14.78
C ASN A 105 10.13 9.85 15.32
N ASP A 106 10.68 8.86 14.67
CA ASP A 106 11.98 8.27 14.99
C ASP A 106 13.11 9.28 14.82
N THR A 107 12.94 10.27 13.92
CA THR A 107 13.94 11.31 13.64
C THR A 107 14.08 12.38 14.73
N LYS A 108 13.23 12.35 15.77
CA LYS A 108 13.40 13.22 16.94
C LYS A 108 14.73 12.92 17.65
N PRO A 109 15.47 13.93 18.14
CA PRO A 109 16.79 13.71 18.75
C PRO A 109 16.81 12.66 19.87
N GLN A 110 15.76 12.63 20.72
CA GLN A 110 15.66 11.66 21.80
C GLN A 110 15.43 10.23 21.32
N ASN A 111 14.94 10.03 20.10
CA ASN A 111 14.70 8.74 19.49
C ASN A 111 15.86 8.33 18.60
N TRP A 112 16.37 9.24 17.76
CA TRP A 112 17.37 8.95 16.74
C TRP A 112 18.74 8.56 17.32
N LYS A 113 18.99 8.81 18.60
CA LYS A 113 20.14 8.27 19.30
C LYS A 113 20.19 6.73 19.31
N TYR A 114 19.07 6.06 19.02
CA TYR A 114 18.95 4.60 18.89
C TYR A 114 18.87 4.14 17.43
N LYS A 115 19.25 4.98 16.47
CA LYS A 115 19.11 4.74 15.03
C LYS A 115 19.68 3.41 14.53
N ASP A 116 20.73 2.91 15.19
CA ASP A 116 21.35 1.64 14.82
C ASP A 116 20.38 0.45 14.98
N GLU A 117 19.32 0.59 15.79
CA GLU A 117 18.27 -0.41 15.98
C GLU A 117 17.06 -0.20 15.04
N PHE A 118 17.02 0.90 14.29
CA PHE A 118 15.84 1.28 13.50
C PHE A 118 15.49 0.21 12.46
N LYS A 119 16.48 -0.26 11.73
CA LYS A 119 16.31 -1.27 10.69
C LYS A 119 15.80 -2.61 11.25
N ASP A 120 16.36 -3.05 12.36
CA ASP A 120 16.00 -4.32 13.00
C ASP A 120 14.60 -4.24 13.65
N ASN A 121 14.25 -3.10 14.24
CA ASN A 121 12.92 -2.89 14.79
C ASN A 121 11.85 -2.84 13.67
N TYR A 122 12.17 -2.22 12.52
CA TYR A 122 11.29 -2.23 11.36
C TYR A 122 11.13 -3.64 10.78
N GLN A 123 12.23 -4.41 10.67
CA GLN A 123 12.20 -5.81 10.25
C GLN A 123 11.31 -6.64 11.17
N THR A 124 11.42 -6.45 12.49
CA THR A 124 10.57 -7.13 13.48
C THR A 124 9.10 -6.85 13.25
N LEU A 125 8.73 -5.61 12.93
CA LEU A 125 7.34 -5.25 12.59
C LEU A 125 6.87 -5.98 11.32
N ILE A 126 7.69 -5.99 10.26
CA ILE A 126 7.40 -6.71 9.01
C ILE A 126 7.17 -8.19 9.29
N ASP A 127 8.06 -8.82 10.06
CA ASP A 127 8.00 -10.24 10.36
C ASP A 127 6.77 -10.59 11.22
N THR A 128 6.36 -9.70 12.11
CA THR A 128 5.14 -9.88 12.90
C THR A 128 3.91 -9.97 12.00
N TYR A 129 3.75 -9.04 11.06
CA TYR A 129 2.61 -9.10 10.11
C TYR A 129 2.74 -10.29 9.14
N ARG A 130 3.93 -10.62 8.67
CA ARG A 130 4.16 -11.77 7.78
C ARG A 130 3.71 -13.09 8.41
N ASN A 131 3.85 -13.22 9.73
CA ASN A 131 3.52 -14.42 10.49
C ASN A 131 2.06 -14.49 10.96
N LEU A 132 1.20 -13.53 10.59
CA LEU A 132 -0.22 -13.61 10.87
C LEU A 132 -0.86 -14.80 10.12
N LYS A 133 -1.93 -15.35 10.68
CA LYS A 133 -2.67 -16.48 10.06
C LYS A 133 -3.26 -16.11 8.70
N SER A 134 -3.58 -14.83 8.50
CA SER A 134 -4.09 -14.31 7.22
C SER A 134 -3.03 -14.25 6.13
N HIS A 135 -1.72 -14.37 6.45
CA HIS A 135 -0.61 -14.24 5.49
C HIS A 135 -0.75 -13.02 4.59
N PRO A 136 -0.82 -11.80 5.14
CA PRO A 136 -1.19 -10.62 4.39
C PRO A 136 -0.16 -10.25 3.31
N ARG A 137 -0.64 -9.65 2.24
CA ARG A 137 0.18 -8.87 1.32
C ARG A 137 0.68 -7.63 2.05
N ILE A 138 2.00 -7.50 2.24
CA ILE A 138 2.62 -6.39 2.95
C ILE A 138 3.18 -5.40 1.93
N ILE A 139 2.79 -4.13 2.07
CA ILE A 139 3.23 -3.03 1.22
C ILE A 139 3.81 -1.95 2.11
N LEU A 140 5.07 -1.59 1.89
CA LEU A 140 5.70 -0.48 2.57
C LEU A 140 5.36 0.84 1.87
N LEU A 141 5.09 1.88 2.64
CA LEU A 141 4.91 3.22 2.15
C LEU A 141 6.12 4.06 2.58
N THR A 142 6.80 4.72 1.65
CA THR A 142 7.83 5.67 2.07
C THR A 142 7.20 6.78 2.91
N PRO A 143 7.93 7.40 3.87
CA PRO A 143 7.44 8.62 4.50
C PRO A 143 7.14 9.67 3.44
N ILE A 144 6.15 10.53 3.67
CA ILE A 144 5.98 11.73 2.85
C ILE A 144 7.10 12.73 3.18
N ARG A 145 7.45 13.58 2.22
CA ARG A 145 8.33 14.71 2.47
C ARG A 145 7.65 15.68 3.42
N CYS A 146 8.37 16.14 4.44
CA CYS A 146 7.95 17.26 5.27
C CYS A 146 8.82 18.50 4.97
N PHE A 147 8.24 19.69 5.18
CA PHE A 147 8.84 20.96 4.77
C PHE A 147 9.18 21.80 5.99
N LEU A 148 9.65 21.13 7.03
CA LEU A 148 10.02 21.71 8.31
C LEU A 148 11.34 22.46 8.20
N PRO A 149 11.49 23.60 8.91
CA PRO A 149 12.78 24.30 8.97
C PRO A 149 13.83 23.44 9.70
N GLU A 150 15.09 23.75 9.40
CA GLU A 150 16.22 23.15 10.10
C GLU A 150 16.12 23.38 11.62
N GLY A 151 16.48 22.38 12.41
CA GLY A 151 16.38 22.44 13.88
C GLY A 151 15.00 22.10 14.44
N SER A 152 14.02 21.76 13.60
CA SER A 152 12.73 21.24 14.07
C SER A 152 12.91 19.91 14.82
N GLU A 153 11.98 19.62 15.75
CA GLU A 153 11.98 18.35 16.50
C GLU A 153 11.95 17.12 15.57
N ILE A 154 11.09 17.15 14.56
CA ILE A 154 11.13 16.18 13.45
C ILE A 154 12.15 16.67 12.42
N ASN A 155 13.09 15.84 12.07
CA ASN A 155 14.19 16.19 11.16
C ASN A 155 13.90 15.73 9.73
N ALA A 156 13.58 16.71 8.85
CA ALA A 156 13.26 16.46 7.45
C ALA A 156 14.44 15.83 6.67
N GLN A 157 15.68 16.22 6.96
CA GLN A 157 16.85 15.67 6.30
C GLN A 157 17.10 14.20 6.69
N LEU A 158 16.87 13.82 7.95
CA LEU A 158 16.96 12.44 8.37
C LEU A 158 15.87 11.58 7.73
N ILE A 159 14.66 12.13 7.56
CA ILE A 159 13.59 11.42 6.83
C ILE A 159 14.03 11.13 5.39
N GLU A 160 14.59 12.12 4.70
CA GLU A 160 15.02 12.00 3.32
C GLU A 160 16.23 11.08 3.14
N ASN A 161 17.26 11.25 3.98
CA ASN A 161 18.57 10.66 3.74
C ASN A 161 18.82 9.35 4.49
N GLU A 162 18.06 9.05 5.56
CA GLU A 162 18.27 7.84 6.36
C GLU A 162 16.99 6.99 6.46
N VAL A 163 15.84 7.56 6.85
CA VAL A 163 14.60 6.78 7.05
C VAL A 163 14.06 6.24 5.71
N ARG A 164 13.89 7.10 4.71
CA ARG A 164 13.37 6.70 3.40
C ARG A 164 14.24 5.61 2.75
N PRO A 165 15.56 5.78 2.61
CA PRO A 165 16.42 4.73 2.04
C PRO A 165 16.37 3.42 2.81
N THR A 166 16.26 3.47 4.14
CA THR A 166 16.13 2.26 4.96
C THR A 166 14.82 1.52 4.68
N VAL A 167 13.69 2.23 4.53
CA VAL A 167 12.40 1.63 4.16
C VAL A 167 12.47 1.00 2.77
N GLU A 168 13.09 1.68 1.80
CA GLU A 168 13.31 1.19 0.44
C GLU A 168 14.20 -0.07 0.45
N GLU A 169 15.29 -0.07 1.22
CA GLU A 169 16.17 -1.24 1.39
C GLU A 169 15.45 -2.44 2.02
N LEU A 170 14.62 -2.19 3.06
CA LEU A 170 13.83 -3.23 3.70
C LEU A 170 12.81 -3.85 2.75
N ALA A 171 12.15 -3.05 1.92
CA ALA A 171 11.25 -3.55 0.90
C ALA A 171 12.00 -4.47 -0.07
N TRP A 172 13.15 -4.02 -0.57
CA TRP A 172 14.00 -4.81 -1.46
C TRP A 172 14.48 -6.12 -0.82
N LYS A 173 15.08 -6.04 0.35
CA LYS A 173 15.63 -7.21 1.08
C LYS A 173 14.56 -8.26 1.37
N ASN A 174 13.35 -7.82 1.67
CA ASN A 174 12.22 -8.68 2.01
C ASN A 174 11.35 -9.09 0.81
N GLN A 175 11.68 -8.63 -0.41
CA GLN A 175 10.87 -8.82 -1.62
C GLN A 175 9.42 -8.32 -1.44
N LEU A 176 9.26 -7.22 -0.70
CA LEU A 176 7.98 -6.57 -0.48
C LEU A 176 7.72 -5.49 -1.54
N GLU A 177 6.46 -5.23 -1.72
CA GLU A 177 6.01 -4.09 -2.51
C GLU A 177 6.24 -2.78 -1.76
N ILE A 178 6.49 -1.70 -2.49
CA ILE A 178 6.66 -0.37 -1.93
C ILE A 178 5.94 0.68 -2.78
N ILE A 179 5.27 1.62 -2.12
CA ILE A 179 4.68 2.80 -2.75
C ILE A 179 5.48 4.02 -2.34
N ASN A 180 6.06 4.71 -3.32
CA ASN A 180 6.77 5.96 -3.07
C ASN A 180 5.77 7.10 -2.87
N LEU A 181 5.68 7.59 -1.63
CA LEU A 181 4.90 8.77 -1.25
C LEU A 181 5.80 10.01 -1.02
N PHE A 182 7.13 9.85 -1.02
CA PHE A 182 8.04 10.92 -0.63
C PHE A 182 7.96 12.13 -1.58
N ASN A 183 7.90 11.90 -2.88
CA ASN A 183 7.84 12.96 -3.89
C ASN A 183 6.41 13.29 -4.34
N LEU A 184 5.39 12.78 -3.61
CA LEU A 184 3.99 12.83 -4.06
C LEU A 184 3.45 14.26 -4.24
N PHE A 185 3.89 15.20 -3.42
CA PHE A 185 3.35 16.57 -3.41
C PHE A 185 4.13 17.56 -4.31
N GLY A 186 5.33 17.20 -4.74
CA GLY A 186 6.13 18.04 -5.64
C GLY A 186 6.28 19.49 -5.14
N ASP A 187 6.27 20.44 -6.09
CA ASP A 187 6.42 21.87 -5.80
C ASP A 187 5.13 22.53 -5.28
N GLN A 188 3.99 21.83 -5.31
CA GLN A 188 2.69 22.35 -4.84
C GLN A 188 2.34 21.92 -3.41
N TRP A 189 3.35 21.57 -2.63
CA TRP A 189 3.19 21.02 -1.28
C TRP A 189 2.38 21.94 -0.34
N ASP A 190 2.46 23.24 -0.48
CA ASP A 190 1.77 24.23 0.36
C ASP A 190 0.24 24.17 0.27
N SER A 191 -0.29 23.72 -0.86
CA SER A 191 -1.73 23.54 -1.07
C SER A 191 -2.27 22.23 -0.46
N VAL A 192 -1.41 21.27 -0.17
CA VAL A 192 -1.77 19.92 0.28
C VAL A 192 -1.30 19.58 1.69
N MET A 193 -0.51 20.46 2.30
CA MET A 193 -0.06 20.32 3.69
C MET A 193 -0.81 21.26 4.63
N LEU A 194 -0.87 20.89 5.91
CA LEU A 194 -1.32 21.79 6.96
C LEU A 194 -0.25 22.86 7.25
N PRO A 195 -0.61 23.96 7.94
CA PRO A 195 0.35 25.04 8.27
C PRO A 195 1.57 24.59 9.07
N ASP A 196 1.50 23.45 9.74
CA ASP A 196 2.63 22.84 10.45
C ASP A 196 3.69 22.23 9.52
N LYS A 197 3.46 22.17 8.21
CA LYS A 197 4.37 21.67 7.17
C LYS A 197 4.84 20.21 7.37
N LEU A 198 4.15 19.48 8.25
CA LEU A 198 4.41 18.09 8.60
C LEU A 198 3.24 17.18 8.24
N HIS A 199 2.01 17.61 8.54
CA HIS A 199 0.82 16.81 8.31
C HIS A 199 0.12 17.23 7.01
N PRO A 200 -0.34 16.26 6.21
CA PRO A 200 -1.19 16.54 5.05
C PRO A 200 -2.52 17.17 5.47
N SER A 201 -3.04 18.08 4.66
CA SER A 201 -4.43 18.52 4.73
C SER A 201 -5.38 17.39 4.27
N SER A 202 -6.70 17.62 4.32
CA SER A 202 -7.68 16.69 3.74
C SER A 202 -7.41 16.44 2.25
N ILE A 203 -6.96 17.47 1.51
CA ILE A 203 -6.59 17.34 0.09
C ILE A 203 -5.34 16.47 -0.04
N GLY A 204 -4.30 16.73 0.74
CA GLY A 204 -3.08 15.92 0.72
C GLY A 204 -3.33 14.46 1.11
N ALA A 205 -4.20 14.22 2.09
CA ALA A 205 -4.64 12.87 2.44
C ALA A 205 -5.39 12.19 1.27
N GLY A 206 -6.19 12.94 0.49
CA GLY A 206 -6.85 12.45 -0.70
C GLY A 206 -5.85 12.07 -1.81
N VAL A 207 -4.82 12.88 -2.02
CA VAL A 207 -3.75 12.57 -2.99
C VAL A 207 -2.99 11.30 -2.59
N MET A 208 -2.71 11.11 -1.28
CA MET A 208 -2.13 9.85 -0.78
C MET A 208 -3.06 8.66 -1.03
N ALA A 209 -4.34 8.81 -0.71
CA ALA A 209 -5.35 7.76 -0.91
C ALA A 209 -5.47 7.37 -2.39
N GLN A 210 -5.50 8.35 -3.28
CA GLN A 210 -5.55 8.12 -4.72
C GLN A 210 -4.32 7.35 -5.22
N LYS A 211 -3.11 7.74 -4.80
CA LYS A 211 -1.87 7.03 -5.18
C LYS A 211 -1.89 5.58 -4.71
N ILE A 212 -2.36 5.32 -3.50
CA ILE A 212 -2.50 3.96 -2.96
C ILE A 212 -3.58 3.18 -3.72
N TYR A 213 -4.72 3.80 -4.01
CA TYR A 213 -5.80 3.20 -4.79
C TYR A 213 -5.32 2.80 -6.19
N GLU A 214 -4.65 3.69 -6.92
CA GLU A 214 -4.09 3.41 -8.23
C GLU A 214 -3.16 2.19 -8.20
N TYR A 215 -2.36 2.08 -7.16
CA TYR A 215 -1.48 0.93 -6.95
C TYR A 215 -2.25 -0.38 -6.69
N LEU A 216 -3.26 -0.34 -5.84
CA LEU A 216 -4.06 -1.52 -5.48
C LEU A 216 -5.03 -1.93 -6.60
N ALA A 217 -5.51 -0.97 -7.39
CA ALA A 217 -6.48 -1.19 -8.45
C ALA A 217 -5.89 -1.81 -9.73
N VAL A 218 -4.56 -1.95 -9.84
CA VAL A 218 -3.93 -2.67 -10.94
C VAL A 218 -4.42 -4.11 -10.94
N LYS A 219 -5.39 -4.39 -11.82
CA LYS A 219 -5.95 -5.73 -11.97
C LYS A 219 -4.98 -6.60 -12.76
N THR A 220 -4.54 -7.69 -12.16
CA THR A 220 -3.93 -8.79 -12.92
C THR A 220 -5.03 -9.45 -13.74
N THR A 221 -5.18 -9.08 -14.99
CA THR A 221 -6.15 -9.73 -15.89
C THR A 221 -5.74 -11.19 -16.13
N ALA A 222 -6.71 -12.10 -16.16
CA ALA A 222 -6.44 -13.53 -16.40
C ALA A 222 -5.86 -13.79 -17.81
N SER A 223 -6.21 -12.96 -18.79
CA SER A 223 -5.71 -13.10 -20.18
C SER A 223 -4.32 -12.49 -20.35
N PRO A 224 -3.45 -13.08 -21.19
CA PRO A 224 -2.16 -12.48 -21.53
C PRO A 224 -2.33 -11.06 -22.06
N THR A 225 -1.47 -10.15 -21.60
CA THR A 225 -1.46 -8.78 -22.13
C THR A 225 -0.84 -8.75 -23.52
N LYS A 226 -0.99 -7.61 -24.20
CA LYS A 226 -0.34 -7.39 -25.50
C LYS A 226 1.19 -7.55 -25.38
N LEU A 227 1.78 -7.10 -24.30
CA LEU A 227 3.22 -7.25 -24.05
C LEU A 227 3.59 -8.71 -23.81
N GLN A 228 2.86 -9.44 -22.96
CA GLN A 228 3.11 -10.87 -22.75
C GLN A 228 3.05 -11.66 -24.05
N THR A 229 2.05 -11.35 -24.89
CA THR A 229 1.90 -12.00 -26.21
C THR A 229 3.05 -11.67 -27.15
N SER A 230 3.46 -10.38 -27.22
CA SER A 230 4.54 -9.95 -28.12
C SER A 230 5.92 -10.47 -27.72
N LEU A 231 6.14 -10.71 -26.43
CA LEU A 231 7.39 -11.27 -25.90
C LEU A 231 7.37 -12.79 -25.77
N GLY A 232 6.25 -13.47 -26.04
CA GLY A 232 6.13 -14.91 -25.87
C GLY A 232 6.18 -15.39 -24.42
N ILE A 233 5.81 -14.54 -23.46
CA ILE A 233 5.90 -14.80 -22.00
C ILE A 233 4.51 -14.95 -21.35
N GLN A 234 3.60 -15.69 -22.01
CA GLN A 234 2.22 -15.84 -21.55
C GLN A 234 2.11 -16.40 -20.12
N ASP A 235 3.04 -17.27 -19.74
CA ASP A 235 3.08 -17.92 -18.43
C ASP A 235 3.88 -17.14 -17.38
N ALA A 236 4.36 -15.92 -17.70
CA ALA A 236 5.10 -15.09 -16.78
C ALA A 236 4.26 -14.74 -15.53
N LYS A 237 4.88 -14.86 -14.37
CA LYS A 237 4.28 -14.45 -13.10
C LYS A 237 4.10 -12.94 -13.10
N ARG A 238 2.86 -12.48 -12.90
CA ARG A 238 2.54 -11.06 -12.80
C ARG A 238 2.84 -10.52 -11.42
N PHE A 239 3.34 -9.29 -11.36
CA PHE A 239 3.52 -8.56 -10.11
C PHE A 239 3.22 -7.07 -10.32
N ASN A 240 3.01 -6.35 -9.23
CA ASN A 240 2.85 -4.91 -9.25
C ASN A 240 4.19 -4.25 -8.93
N PHE A 241 4.64 -3.35 -9.80
CA PHE A 241 5.84 -2.55 -9.59
C PHE A 241 5.47 -1.07 -9.55
N HIS A 242 5.36 -0.51 -8.37
CA HIS A 242 5.01 0.91 -8.16
C HIS A 242 3.76 1.39 -8.91
N GLY A 243 2.73 0.55 -8.99
CA GLY A 243 1.51 0.85 -9.74
C GLY A 243 1.55 0.44 -11.22
N HIS A 244 2.67 -0.10 -11.70
CA HIS A 244 2.83 -0.60 -13.05
C HIS A 244 2.73 -2.13 -13.10
N GLN A 245 2.22 -2.68 -14.19
CA GLN A 245 2.17 -4.12 -14.39
C GLN A 245 3.56 -4.66 -14.69
N GLY A 246 4.05 -5.57 -13.86
CA GLY A 246 5.30 -6.30 -14.06
C GLY A 246 5.07 -7.77 -14.41
N TYR A 247 6.09 -8.38 -15.03
CA TYR A 247 6.16 -9.79 -15.41
C TYR A 247 7.50 -10.36 -15.01
N GLU A 248 7.49 -11.47 -14.27
CA GLU A 248 8.65 -12.26 -13.90
C GLU A 248 8.63 -13.56 -14.68
N PHE A 249 9.72 -13.89 -15.36
CA PHE A 249 9.89 -15.12 -16.12
C PHE A 249 11.35 -15.54 -16.13
N GLU A 250 11.61 -16.73 -16.58
CA GLU A 250 12.96 -17.27 -16.76
C GLU A 250 13.26 -17.43 -18.25
N ASN A 251 14.43 -16.97 -18.64
CA ASN A 251 14.93 -17.17 -20.01
C ASN A 251 16.35 -17.74 -19.94
N GLU A 252 16.54 -18.93 -20.49
CA GLU A 252 17.84 -19.65 -20.50
C GLU A 252 18.49 -19.77 -19.11
N GLY A 253 17.67 -20.01 -18.05
CA GLY A 253 18.13 -20.11 -16.66
C GLY A 253 18.38 -18.76 -15.98
N VAL A 254 18.06 -17.64 -16.64
CA VAL A 254 18.19 -16.29 -16.08
C VAL A 254 16.83 -15.74 -15.71
N LYS A 255 16.69 -15.29 -14.46
CA LYS A 255 15.49 -14.60 -13.99
C LYS A 255 15.38 -13.23 -14.66
N CYS A 256 14.29 -13.01 -15.36
CA CYS A 256 13.97 -11.78 -16.08
C CYS A 256 12.76 -11.08 -15.47
N LEU A 257 12.82 -9.76 -15.43
CA LEU A 257 11.73 -8.90 -15.00
C LEU A 257 11.45 -7.86 -16.09
N VAL A 258 10.17 -7.66 -16.40
CA VAL A 258 9.71 -6.63 -17.34
C VAL A 258 8.57 -5.85 -16.72
N VAL A 259 8.58 -4.53 -16.85
CA VAL A 259 7.50 -3.65 -16.36
C VAL A 259 6.92 -2.86 -17.54
N GLU A 260 5.60 -2.86 -17.65
CA GLU A 260 4.88 -2.04 -18.63
C GLU A 260 4.82 -0.58 -18.16
N PRO A 261 5.12 0.39 -19.04
CA PRO A 261 4.90 1.80 -18.73
C PRO A 261 3.39 2.10 -18.69
N ALA A 262 2.99 3.10 -17.90
CA ALA A 262 1.60 3.58 -17.88
C ALA A 262 1.14 4.11 -19.25
N LYS A 263 2.08 4.66 -20.03
CA LYS A 263 1.86 5.16 -21.39
C LYS A 263 3.08 4.85 -22.26
N GLU A 264 2.86 4.22 -23.38
CA GLU A 264 3.93 3.94 -24.35
C GLU A 264 4.51 5.27 -24.92
N ALA A 265 5.83 5.39 -24.90
CA ALA A 265 6.53 6.50 -25.55
C ALA A 265 6.57 6.30 -27.08
N ILE A 266 6.70 7.41 -27.81
CA ILE A 266 6.87 7.36 -29.27
C ILE A 266 8.12 6.55 -29.62
N GLY A 267 7.98 5.59 -30.55
CA GLY A 267 9.09 4.71 -30.94
C GLY A 267 9.29 3.51 -30.00
N LYS A 268 8.53 3.42 -28.91
CA LYS A 268 8.55 2.30 -27.93
C LYS A 268 9.96 1.93 -27.45
N PRO A 269 10.73 2.89 -26.94
CA PRO A 269 12.08 2.60 -26.44
C PRO A 269 11.99 1.67 -25.22
N TRP A 270 13.00 0.82 -25.08
CA TRP A 270 13.20 -0.03 -23.92
C TRP A 270 14.31 0.50 -23.05
N MET A 271 14.11 0.51 -21.73
CA MET A 271 15.17 0.71 -20.76
C MET A 271 15.62 -0.63 -20.20
N ILE A 272 16.90 -0.95 -20.30
CA ILE A 272 17.49 -2.16 -19.73
C ILE A 272 18.29 -1.78 -18.51
N ARG A 273 17.97 -2.40 -17.37
CA ARG A 273 18.68 -2.23 -16.12
C ARG A 273 19.34 -3.55 -15.70
N ALA A 274 20.65 -3.63 -15.80
CA ALA A 274 21.41 -4.85 -15.53
C ALA A 274 21.76 -5.07 -14.06
N ARG A 275 21.62 -4.03 -13.21
CA ARG A 275 21.98 -4.07 -11.77
C ARG A 275 21.03 -3.20 -10.95
N PHE A 276 20.91 -3.50 -9.65
CA PHE A 276 20.16 -2.69 -8.68
C PHE A 276 18.68 -2.49 -9.01
N TRP A 277 18.03 -3.54 -9.49
CA TRP A 277 16.58 -3.53 -9.70
C TRP A 277 15.85 -3.08 -8.42
N GLY A 278 14.94 -2.10 -8.57
CA GLY A 278 14.20 -1.52 -7.45
C GLY A 278 15.00 -0.55 -6.56
N HIS A 279 16.29 -0.35 -6.84
CA HIS A 279 17.11 0.65 -6.16
C HIS A 279 17.02 1.97 -6.92
N GLU A 280 16.44 2.99 -6.50
CA GLU A 280 16.08 4.21 -7.23
C GLU A 280 14.92 3.98 -8.23
N PRO A 281 13.74 3.54 -7.75
CA PRO A 281 12.62 3.22 -8.63
C PRO A 281 12.13 4.41 -9.48
N GLN A 282 12.44 5.66 -9.10
CA GLN A 282 12.07 6.85 -9.86
C GLN A 282 12.67 6.90 -11.26
N THR A 283 13.77 6.20 -11.48
CA THR A 283 14.40 6.07 -12.81
C THR A 283 13.86 4.88 -13.60
N ASP A 284 13.10 4.01 -12.96
CA ASP A 284 12.56 2.77 -13.54
C ASP A 284 11.09 2.91 -13.98
N ILE A 285 10.41 4.01 -13.62
CA ILE A 285 8.98 4.29 -13.89
C ILE A 285 8.77 5.51 -14.77
#